data_d80159550b20f665c606c2c002e06105
#
_entry.id   d80159550b20f665c606c2c002e06105
#
_cell.length_a   1.000
_cell.length_b   1.000
_cell.length_c   1.000
_cell.angle_alpha   90.00
_cell.angle_beta   90.00
_cell.angle_gamma   90.00
#
_symmetry.space_group_name_H-M   'P 1'
#
loop_
_entity.id
_entity.type
_entity.pdbx_description
1 polymer ?
#
loop_
_entity_poly.entity_id
_entity_poly.type
_entity_poly.pdbx_seq_one_letter_code
_entity_poly.pdbx_strand_id
1 'polypeptide(L)'
;MGAVGAWGAGTAASARRREPPGGACRIVRVAGPLVEVEHAGGTAMYDLVSLGGAGLPGEVVAIRGGVVTVQAYEYTGGLAPGDVASPQGGPLSARLGPQLLGGVFDGLLRPLSGSGDRLRPGAVRAGDGGRTWSFVPSAGTGTRASEGAALGELRGAGPVRVRVLVPPGSGGTVERISAEGPVPQDAVVAVVGGTEVRTGASWPVRRPRPVRERGGPQEPLNTGQRVIDLLFPVVRGGTVAVPGGFGTGKTVLLQQIAKWCDADVIVYIGCGERGNEMADVITEFSALEDPRTGGRLADRTVTIANTSNMPMMAREASIYTGATVAEYFRDMGLDVVVIADSTSRWAEALREFASRTGELPAEEGYPAGLASALAAFYERAGTVTTLGGARGSVTVIGAVSPPGGDLTEPVAAHTERFVRCLWALDRDLAYARHYPAVSWSGSFSRDAEALGARRAATDPAWPARRDRVAALLAEADRLADLVDLIGITALPARERLSVLAGRLVREAVLQQSALSAQDAYCSADKTAELVDAVLAVVERCRERVDAGVPAAVVEEVDFGPLLRAREDVGPHETAGVAARRDTVLARLRDAR
;
A
#
# COMPACT_ATOMS: atom_id res chain seq x y z
N MET A 1 -30.85 -15.87 -21.24
CA MET A 1 -30.82 -14.89 -22.32
C MET A 1 -31.36 -13.56 -21.77
N GLY A 2 -30.51 -12.60 -21.52
CA GLY A 2 -30.86 -11.29 -20.98
C GLY A 2 -29.58 -10.45 -21.01
N ALA A 3 -29.49 -9.49 -21.94
CA ALA A 3 -28.34 -8.70 -22.26
C ALA A 3 -27.95 -7.80 -21.08
N VAL A 4 -26.73 -7.97 -20.58
CA VAL A 4 -26.08 -7.01 -19.69
C VAL A 4 -25.59 -5.86 -20.56
N GLY A 5 -26.17 -4.68 -20.36
CA GLY A 5 -25.85 -3.47 -21.10
C GLY A 5 -24.39 -3.06 -20.88
N ALA A 6 -23.67 -2.95 -21.98
CA ALA A 6 -22.35 -2.36 -22.04
C ALA A 6 -22.42 -0.90 -21.60
N TRP A 7 -21.77 -0.56 -20.52
CA TRP A 7 -21.46 0.83 -20.18
C TRP A 7 -20.44 1.33 -21.19
N GLY A 8 -20.89 2.26 -22.03
CA GLY A 8 -20.13 2.78 -23.15
C GLY A 8 -18.79 3.36 -22.71
N ALA A 9 -17.78 2.99 -23.46
CA ALA A 9 -16.47 3.64 -23.49
C ALA A 9 -16.69 5.13 -23.83
N GLY A 10 -16.75 5.96 -22.79
CA GLY A 10 -16.74 7.41 -22.95
C GLY A 10 -15.41 7.78 -23.60
N THR A 11 -15.51 8.31 -24.83
CA THR A 11 -14.41 8.88 -25.58
C THR A 11 -13.50 9.70 -24.68
N ALA A 12 -12.19 9.46 -24.75
CA ALA A 12 -11.15 10.22 -24.10
C ALA A 12 -11.16 11.67 -24.63
N ALA A 13 -12.08 12.47 -24.10
CA ALA A 13 -12.02 13.91 -24.25
C ALA A 13 -10.80 14.37 -23.44
N SER A 14 -9.77 14.86 -24.12
CA SER A 14 -8.69 15.62 -23.52
C SER A 14 -9.30 16.57 -22.50
N ALA A 15 -8.85 16.49 -21.24
CA ALA A 15 -9.23 17.44 -20.21
C ALA A 15 -8.61 18.80 -20.61
N ARG A 16 -9.23 19.49 -21.57
CA ARG A 16 -8.95 20.90 -21.80
C ARG A 16 -9.24 21.58 -20.48
N ARG A 17 -8.23 22.25 -19.90
CA ARG A 17 -8.47 23.22 -18.83
C ARG A 17 -9.57 24.12 -19.35
N ARG A 18 -10.72 24.12 -18.69
CA ARG A 18 -11.71 25.18 -18.92
C ARG A 18 -10.99 26.48 -18.57
N GLU A 19 -11.08 27.47 -19.41
CA GLU A 19 -10.66 28.82 -19.03
C GLU A 19 -11.35 29.14 -17.70
N PRO A 20 -10.63 29.70 -16.71
CA PRO A 20 -11.24 30.06 -15.45
C PRO A 20 -12.43 30.97 -15.77
N PRO A 21 -13.62 30.71 -15.21
CA PRO A 21 -14.77 31.54 -15.45
C PRO A 21 -14.39 32.98 -15.06
N GLY A 22 -14.48 33.89 -16.02
CA GLY A 22 -14.09 35.28 -15.84
C GLY A 22 -15.00 36.00 -14.85
N GLY A 23 -14.59 36.05 -13.61
CA GLY A 23 -15.27 36.79 -12.55
C GLY A 23 -14.89 36.23 -11.17
N ALA A 24 -14.27 37.04 -10.33
CA ALA A 24 -14.11 36.74 -8.90
C ALA A 24 -15.50 36.69 -8.25
N CYS A 25 -15.84 35.54 -7.67
CA CYS A 25 -17.06 35.37 -6.88
C CYS A 25 -16.84 35.85 -5.46
N ARG A 26 -17.91 36.09 -4.73
CA ARG A 26 -17.82 36.49 -3.33
C ARG A 26 -18.31 35.38 -2.41
N ILE A 27 -17.66 35.29 -1.27
CA ILE A 27 -18.11 34.44 -0.17
C ILE A 27 -19.39 35.05 0.41
N VAL A 28 -20.45 34.25 0.46
CA VAL A 28 -21.76 34.63 1.03
C VAL A 28 -21.84 34.26 2.50
N ARG A 29 -21.31 33.08 2.84
CA ARG A 29 -21.39 32.55 4.21
C ARG A 29 -20.20 31.66 4.51
N VAL A 30 -19.72 31.69 5.76
CA VAL A 30 -18.72 30.79 6.29
C VAL A 30 -19.31 30.03 7.49
N ALA A 31 -19.32 28.69 7.44
CA ALA A 31 -19.83 27.82 8.49
C ALA A 31 -18.82 26.70 8.79
N GLY A 32 -17.80 27.03 9.60
CA GLY A 32 -16.67 26.12 9.80
C GLY A 32 -15.96 25.87 8.46
N PRO A 33 -15.69 24.61 8.07
CA PRO A 33 -14.99 24.32 6.82
C PRO A 33 -15.89 24.44 5.57
N LEU A 34 -17.21 24.65 5.73
CA LEU A 34 -18.13 24.88 4.64
C LEU A 34 -18.23 26.39 4.32
N VAL A 35 -17.98 26.73 3.07
CA VAL A 35 -18.01 28.10 2.57
C VAL A 35 -19.00 28.18 1.42
N GLU A 36 -20.03 29.02 1.55
CA GLU A 36 -20.96 29.29 0.48
C GLU A 36 -20.47 30.48 -0.36
N VAL A 37 -20.43 30.30 -1.67
CA VAL A 37 -19.90 31.26 -2.63
C VAL A 37 -20.98 31.55 -3.66
N GLU A 38 -21.06 32.78 -4.17
CA GLU A 38 -21.90 33.11 -5.33
C GLU A 38 -21.55 32.19 -6.51
N HIS A 39 -22.57 31.73 -7.24
CA HIS A 39 -22.37 30.85 -8.37
C HIS A 39 -21.72 31.59 -9.56
N ALA A 40 -20.46 31.22 -9.86
CA ALA A 40 -19.83 31.59 -11.10
C ALA A 40 -20.24 30.59 -12.19
N GLY A 41 -20.72 31.09 -13.31
CA GLY A 41 -21.03 30.25 -14.46
C GLY A 41 -19.81 29.38 -14.85
N GLY A 42 -20.05 28.09 -15.08
CA GLY A 42 -19.00 27.14 -15.49
C GLY A 42 -18.31 26.37 -14.37
N THR A 43 -18.60 26.64 -13.09
CA THR A 43 -18.13 25.83 -11.96
C THR A 43 -18.86 24.49 -11.91
N ALA A 44 -18.13 23.40 -11.77
CA ALA A 44 -18.65 22.04 -11.69
C ALA A 44 -18.38 21.41 -10.32
N MET A 45 -19.06 20.30 -10.04
CA MET A 45 -18.79 19.48 -8.84
C MET A 45 -17.33 19.03 -8.81
N TYR A 46 -16.72 19.09 -7.65
CA TYR A 46 -15.31 18.76 -7.39
C TYR A 46 -14.30 19.74 -7.99
N ASP A 47 -14.73 20.86 -8.59
CA ASP A 47 -13.79 21.90 -9.01
C ASP A 47 -13.11 22.54 -7.78
N LEU A 48 -11.83 22.85 -7.94
CA LEU A 48 -11.04 23.54 -6.93
C LEU A 48 -11.36 25.04 -6.95
N VAL A 49 -11.56 25.61 -5.78
CA VAL A 49 -11.81 27.04 -5.57
C VAL A 49 -10.78 27.57 -4.57
N SER A 50 -10.18 28.72 -4.89
CA SER A 50 -9.28 29.44 -3.99
C SER A 50 -10.11 30.45 -3.19
N LEU A 51 -10.07 30.38 -1.84
CA LEU A 51 -10.90 31.15 -0.94
C LEU A 51 -10.09 32.23 -0.21
N GLY A 52 -10.61 33.45 -0.24
CA GLY A 52 -10.04 34.60 0.46
C GLY A 52 -8.69 35.06 -0.07
N GLY A 53 -8.13 36.11 0.55
CA GLY A 53 -6.83 36.69 0.18
C GLY A 53 -5.63 35.75 0.41
N ALA A 54 -5.75 34.78 1.32
CA ALA A 54 -4.75 33.76 1.56
C ALA A 54 -4.77 32.64 0.51
N GLY A 55 -5.83 32.56 -0.32
CA GLY A 55 -5.96 31.56 -1.36
C GLY A 55 -6.17 30.14 -0.82
N LEU A 56 -6.97 29.97 0.24
CA LEU A 56 -7.23 28.66 0.85
C LEU A 56 -7.87 27.72 -0.17
N PRO A 57 -7.31 26.52 -0.43
CA PRO A 57 -7.92 25.59 -1.36
C PRO A 57 -9.22 25.00 -0.79
N GLY A 58 -10.22 24.89 -1.63
CA GLY A 58 -11.48 24.23 -1.31
C GLY A 58 -12.04 23.50 -2.53
N GLU A 59 -12.89 22.53 -2.32
CA GLU A 59 -13.52 21.69 -3.35
C GLU A 59 -15.04 21.95 -3.36
N VAL A 60 -15.62 22.05 -4.54
CA VAL A 60 -17.07 22.20 -4.72
C VAL A 60 -17.78 20.90 -4.34
N VAL A 61 -18.64 20.95 -3.33
CA VAL A 61 -19.36 19.78 -2.81
C VAL A 61 -20.88 19.85 -3.01
N ALA A 62 -21.42 21.02 -3.34
CA ALA A 62 -22.81 21.16 -3.76
C ALA A 62 -23.00 22.42 -4.61
N ILE A 63 -23.94 22.35 -5.54
CA ILE A 63 -24.38 23.48 -6.36
C ILE A 63 -25.91 23.54 -6.26
N ARG A 64 -26.43 24.62 -5.68
CA ARG A 64 -27.89 24.79 -5.50
C ARG A 64 -28.31 26.23 -5.85
N GLY A 65 -29.11 26.37 -6.89
CA GLY A 65 -29.57 27.69 -7.33
C GLY A 65 -28.41 28.62 -7.70
N GLY A 66 -28.32 29.77 -7.06
CA GLY A 66 -27.25 30.76 -7.27
C GLY A 66 -26.07 30.63 -6.33
N VAL A 67 -25.95 29.53 -5.57
CA VAL A 67 -24.92 29.33 -4.54
C VAL A 67 -24.16 28.02 -4.76
N VAL A 68 -22.86 28.10 -4.63
CA VAL A 68 -21.93 26.96 -4.64
C VAL A 68 -21.42 26.75 -3.21
N THR A 69 -21.60 25.54 -2.68
CA THR A 69 -20.99 25.15 -1.39
C THR A 69 -19.61 24.57 -1.64
N VAL A 70 -18.61 25.18 -1.05
CA VAL A 70 -17.20 24.78 -1.15
C VAL A 70 -16.77 24.26 0.22
N GLN A 71 -16.18 23.08 0.24
CA GLN A 71 -15.53 22.51 1.41
C GLN A 71 -14.06 22.91 1.40
N ALA A 72 -13.63 23.69 2.38
CA ALA A 72 -12.24 24.11 2.51
C ALA A 72 -11.35 22.94 2.95
N TYR A 73 -10.17 22.84 2.37
CA TYR A 73 -9.12 21.87 2.75
C TYR A 73 -8.29 22.34 3.96
N GLU A 74 -8.45 23.58 4.37
CA GLU A 74 -7.70 24.19 5.46
C GLU A 74 -8.63 24.88 6.47
N TYR A 75 -8.05 25.38 7.56
CA TYR A 75 -8.78 26.14 8.55
C TYR A 75 -9.26 27.48 7.97
N THR A 76 -10.54 27.74 8.10
CA THR A 76 -11.24 28.88 7.50
C THR A 76 -11.26 30.12 8.39
N GLY A 77 -10.60 30.10 9.54
CA GLY A 77 -10.51 31.26 10.42
C GLY A 77 -9.90 32.45 9.69
N GLY A 78 -10.57 33.59 9.75
CA GLY A 78 -10.19 34.81 9.04
C GLY A 78 -10.90 35.02 7.70
N LEU A 79 -11.65 34.05 7.16
CA LEU A 79 -12.54 34.28 6.04
C LEU A 79 -13.82 34.99 6.51
N ALA A 80 -14.26 35.93 5.70
CA ALA A 80 -15.49 36.69 5.96
C ALA A 80 -16.41 36.73 4.72
N PRO A 81 -17.73 36.92 4.93
CA PRO A 81 -18.62 37.25 3.81
C PRO A 81 -18.14 38.51 3.09
N GLY A 82 -18.16 38.46 1.75
CA GLY A 82 -17.61 39.50 0.87
C GLY A 82 -16.18 39.26 0.43
N ASP A 83 -15.43 38.33 1.02
CA ASP A 83 -14.10 37.92 0.53
C ASP A 83 -14.20 37.30 -0.85
N VAL A 84 -13.09 37.35 -1.58
CA VAL A 84 -13.00 36.84 -2.95
C VAL A 84 -12.87 35.32 -2.94
N ALA A 85 -13.61 34.66 -3.82
CA ALA A 85 -13.44 33.26 -4.15
C ALA A 85 -13.16 33.12 -5.66
N SER A 86 -12.13 32.34 -6.01
CA SER A 86 -11.65 32.20 -7.38
C SER A 86 -11.67 30.73 -7.82
N PRO A 87 -12.62 30.32 -8.69
CA PRO A 87 -12.59 28.99 -9.28
C PRO A 87 -11.31 28.75 -10.08
N GLN A 88 -10.72 27.57 -9.95
CA GLN A 88 -9.45 27.21 -10.59
C GLN A 88 -9.63 26.47 -11.94
N GLY A 89 -10.88 26.26 -12.38
CA GLY A 89 -11.22 25.68 -13.68
C GLY A 89 -10.98 24.17 -13.80
N GLY A 90 -10.93 23.46 -12.69
CA GLY A 90 -10.81 21.99 -12.66
C GLY A 90 -10.65 21.42 -11.26
N PRO A 91 -10.71 20.09 -11.13
CA PRO A 91 -10.62 19.41 -9.84
C PRO A 91 -9.21 19.40 -9.25
N LEU A 92 -9.14 19.03 -7.97
CA LEU A 92 -7.85 18.81 -7.28
C LEU A 92 -6.96 17.87 -8.11
N SER A 93 -5.79 18.36 -8.48
CA SER A 93 -4.85 17.66 -9.35
C SER A 93 -3.48 17.53 -8.70
N ALA A 94 -2.91 16.33 -8.75
CA ALA A 94 -1.56 16.05 -8.30
C ALA A 94 -0.52 16.51 -9.32
N ARG A 95 0.52 17.20 -8.86
CA ARG A 95 1.72 17.51 -9.67
C ARG A 95 2.70 16.35 -9.56
N LEU A 96 2.78 15.56 -10.62
CA LEU A 96 3.53 14.32 -10.70
C LEU A 96 4.90 14.57 -11.35
N GLY A 97 5.95 13.97 -10.82
CA GLY A 97 7.29 14.12 -11.37
C GLY A 97 8.35 13.43 -10.50
N PRO A 98 9.63 13.47 -10.93
CA PRO A 98 10.74 12.82 -10.22
C PRO A 98 10.98 13.36 -8.81
N GLN A 99 10.58 14.60 -8.52
CA GLN A 99 10.72 15.24 -7.21
C GLN A 99 9.94 14.53 -6.09
N LEU A 100 9.02 13.63 -6.45
CA LEU A 100 8.21 12.88 -5.48
C LEU A 100 9.04 11.84 -4.73
N LEU A 101 10.04 11.24 -5.40
CA LEU A 101 10.90 10.23 -4.79
C LEU A 101 11.76 10.85 -3.69
N GLY A 102 11.77 10.20 -2.53
CA GLY A 102 12.45 10.68 -1.34
C GLY A 102 11.76 11.84 -0.62
N GLY A 103 10.59 12.27 -1.12
CA GLY A 103 9.84 13.39 -0.58
C GLY A 103 8.81 12.99 0.47
N VAL A 104 8.51 13.94 1.36
CA VAL A 104 7.43 13.87 2.35
C VAL A 104 6.43 14.98 2.06
N PHE A 105 5.16 14.62 1.89
CA PHE A 105 4.11 15.51 1.45
C PHE A 105 2.88 15.41 2.36
N ASP A 106 2.02 16.42 2.32
CA ASP A 106 0.69 16.33 2.90
C ASP A 106 -0.33 15.68 1.93
N GLY A 107 -1.60 15.56 2.37
CA GLY A 107 -2.67 14.96 1.55
C GLY A 107 -2.97 15.69 0.24
N LEU A 108 -2.56 16.94 0.09
CA LEU A 108 -2.66 17.74 -1.14
C LEU A 108 -1.38 17.73 -1.98
N LEU A 109 -0.42 16.88 -1.63
CA LEU A 109 0.92 16.77 -2.26
C LEU A 109 1.77 18.04 -2.12
N ARG A 110 1.59 18.80 -1.03
CA ARG A 110 2.49 19.91 -0.68
C ARG A 110 3.69 19.37 0.11
N PRO A 111 4.93 19.79 -0.20
CA PRO A 111 6.11 19.30 0.51
C PRO A 111 6.09 19.76 1.97
N LEU A 112 6.34 18.82 2.88
CA LEU A 112 6.47 19.07 4.32
C LEU A 112 7.91 19.39 4.73
N SER A 113 8.90 18.93 3.97
CA SER A 113 10.31 19.23 4.22
C SER A 113 10.61 20.71 3.94
N GLY A 114 11.24 21.38 4.90
CA GLY A 114 11.60 22.79 4.79
C GLY A 114 10.49 23.82 5.06
N SER A 115 9.29 23.36 5.46
CA SER A 115 8.16 24.24 5.75
C SER A 115 8.14 24.78 7.18
N GLY A 116 9.12 24.42 8.04
CA GLY A 116 9.10 24.75 9.48
C GLY A 116 7.98 24.03 10.22
N ASP A 117 7.58 24.56 11.38
CA ASP A 117 6.55 23.93 12.25
C ASP A 117 5.12 24.04 11.70
N ARG A 118 4.89 24.85 10.67
CA ARG A 118 3.55 25.08 10.09
C ARG A 118 3.60 25.26 8.58
N LEU A 119 2.69 24.59 7.89
CA LEU A 119 2.40 24.88 6.47
C LEU A 119 1.72 26.26 6.37
N ARG A 120 2.19 27.11 5.46
CA ARG A 120 1.51 28.38 5.18
C ARG A 120 0.19 28.11 4.47
N PRO A 121 -0.92 28.73 4.92
CA PRO A 121 -2.21 28.62 4.25
C PRO A 121 -2.12 29.00 2.76
N GLY A 122 -2.85 28.29 1.91
CA GLY A 122 -2.91 28.57 0.46
C GLY A 122 -1.67 28.21 -0.36
N ALA A 123 -0.58 27.78 0.27
CA ALA A 123 0.65 27.44 -0.44
C ALA A 123 0.55 26.11 -1.18
N VAL A 124 -0.09 26.09 -2.36
CA VAL A 124 -0.04 24.96 -3.31
C VAL A 124 1.25 24.99 -4.15
N ARG A 125 2.17 25.87 -3.85
CA ARG A 125 3.45 25.92 -4.55
C ARG A 125 4.31 24.74 -4.09
N ALA A 126 4.48 23.75 -4.98
CA ALA A 126 5.65 22.91 -4.94
C ALA A 126 6.86 23.86 -4.84
N GLY A 127 7.64 23.76 -3.79
CA GLY A 127 8.84 24.57 -3.69
C GLY A 127 9.63 24.38 -4.97
N ASP A 128 9.91 25.47 -5.67
CA ASP A 128 10.92 25.52 -6.72
C ASP A 128 12.28 25.30 -6.04
N GLY A 129 12.53 24.03 -5.64
CA GLY A 129 13.75 23.65 -4.92
C GLY A 129 14.99 23.67 -5.82
N GLY A 130 14.96 24.33 -6.97
CA GLY A 130 16.08 24.40 -7.88
C GLY A 130 16.62 23.03 -8.33
N ARG A 131 15.87 21.96 -8.07
CA ARG A 131 16.29 20.60 -8.46
C ARG A 131 16.32 20.48 -9.98
N THR A 132 17.44 19.98 -10.47
CA THR A 132 17.64 19.65 -11.88
C THR A 132 17.92 18.17 -12.02
N TRP A 133 17.47 17.60 -13.13
CA TRP A 133 17.74 16.21 -13.51
C TRP A 133 18.45 16.19 -14.85
N SER A 134 19.21 15.15 -15.12
CA SER A 134 19.80 14.95 -16.44
C SER A 134 18.80 14.26 -17.34
N PHE A 135 18.29 14.95 -18.36
CA PHE A 135 17.42 14.35 -19.38
C PHE A 135 18.28 13.62 -20.41
N VAL A 136 17.92 12.37 -20.69
CA VAL A 136 18.55 11.54 -21.73
C VAL A 136 17.47 11.14 -22.72
N PRO A 137 17.44 11.75 -23.94
CA PRO A 137 16.42 11.42 -24.94
C PRO A 137 16.58 9.99 -25.47
N SER A 138 15.48 9.30 -25.71
CA SER A 138 15.42 8.00 -26.37
C SER A 138 14.70 8.06 -27.72
N ALA A 139 13.98 9.14 -28.00
CA ALA A 139 13.32 9.41 -29.28
C ALA A 139 14.07 10.50 -30.04
N GLY A 140 13.90 10.55 -31.35
CA GLY A 140 14.46 11.59 -32.22
C GLY A 140 13.36 12.47 -32.83
N THR A 141 13.73 13.67 -33.27
CA THR A 141 12.84 14.56 -34.05
C THR A 141 12.41 13.83 -35.34
N GLY A 142 11.15 13.95 -35.71
CA GLY A 142 10.55 13.29 -36.88
C GLY A 142 10.00 11.90 -36.60
N THR A 143 10.32 11.26 -35.45
CA THR A 143 9.73 9.96 -35.07
C THR A 143 8.27 10.11 -34.68
N ARG A 144 7.44 9.07 -34.95
CA ARG A 144 6.06 9.05 -34.51
C ARG A 144 5.96 8.45 -33.11
N ALA A 145 5.33 9.17 -32.20
CA ALA A 145 5.12 8.74 -30.81
C ALA A 145 3.61 8.74 -30.49
N SER A 146 3.12 7.61 -29.99
CA SER A 146 1.75 7.47 -29.47
C SER A 146 1.67 7.88 -28.00
N GLU A 147 0.46 8.04 -27.49
CA GLU A 147 0.23 8.24 -26.05
C GLU A 147 0.95 7.17 -25.20
N GLY A 148 1.55 7.57 -24.10
CA GLY A 148 2.31 6.70 -23.22
C GLY A 148 3.69 6.28 -23.75
N ALA A 149 4.06 6.63 -24.99
CA ALA A 149 5.40 6.32 -25.52
C ALA A 149 6.49 7.05 -24.71
N ALA A 150 7.60 6.37 -24.41
CA ALA A 150 8.73 6.96 -23.73
C ALA A 150 9.56 7.82 -24.70
N LEU A 151 9.81 9.07 -24.33
CA LEU A 151 10.63 10.03 -25.08
C LEU A 151 12.06 10.12 -24.55
N GLY A 152 12.28 9.75 -23.31
CA GLY A 152 13.59 9.78 -22.64
C GLY A 152 13.48 9.42 -21.16
N GLU A 153 14.61 9.49 -20.49
CA GLU A 153 14.75 9.22 -19.06
C GLU A 153 15.31 10.44 -18.32
N LEU A 154 14.87 10.61 -17.06
CA LEU A 154 15.41 11.61 -16.12
C LEU A 154 16.32 10.89 -15.13
N ARG A 155 17.60 11.19 -15.17
CA ARG A 155 18.62 10.66 -14.26
C ARG A 155 18.88 11.59 -13.10
N GLY A 156 19.28 11.03 -11.94
CA GLY A 156 19.55 11.80 -10.73
C GLY A 156 18.35 11.90 -9.77
N ALA A 157 17.27 11.17 -10.06
CA ALA A 157 16.08 11.07 -9.19
C ALA A 157 16.14 9.88 -8.20
N GLY A 158 17.33 9.38 -7.87
CA GLY A 158 17.51 8.18 -7.05
C GLY A 158 17.70 6.91 -7.89
N PRO A 159 17.44 5.73 -7.31
CA PRO A 159 17.66 4.44 -7.97
C PRO A 159 16.58 4.08 -9.02
N VAL A 160 15.47 4.81 -9.00
CA VAL A 160 14.31 4.54 -9.88
C VAL A 160 14.49 5.20 -11.24
N ARG A 161 14.22 4.44 -12.30
CA ARG A 161 14.25 4.98 -13.68
C ARG A 161 12.98 5.77 -13.96
N VAL A 162 13.07 7.09 -13.92
CA VAL A 162 11.94 7.97 -14.22
C VAL A 162 11.91 8.27 -15.71
N ARG A 163 10.83 7.89 -16.40
CA ARG A 163 10.64 8.09 -17.84
C ARG A 163 9.76 9.31 -18.11
N VAL A 164 10.09 10.06 -19.15
CA VAL A 164 9.21 11.08 -19.69
C VAL A 164 8.32 10.45 -20.75
N LEU A 165 7.02 10.46 -20.51
CA LEU A 165 6.02 9.80 -21.36
C LEU A 165 5.17 10.83 -22.11
N VAL A 166 4.76 10.48 -23.33
CA VAL A 166 3.74 11.25 -24.07
C VAL A 166 2.43 11.22 -23.24
N PRO A 167 1.80 12.38 -22.96
CA PRO A 167 0.59 12.42 -22.15
C PRO A 167 -0.56 11.62 -22.75
N PRO A 168 -1.48 11.08 -21.91
CA PRO A 168 -2.71 10.44 -22.38
C PRO A 168 -3.54 11.37 -23.26
N GLY A 169 -4.11 10.81 -24.32
CA GLY A 169 -4.90 11.57 -25.31
C GLY A 169 -4.07 12.45 -26.27
N SER A 170 -2.73 12.32 -26.23
CA SER A 170 -1.80 13.03 -27.10
C SER A 170 -1.00 12.05 -27.94
N GLY A 171 -0.48 12.51 -29.05
CA GLY A 171 0.38 11.71 -29.93
C GLY A 171 0.61 12.41 -31.27
N GLY A 172 1.55 11.92 -32.04
CA GLY A 172 1.91 12.52 -33.32
C GLY A 172 3.40 12.39 -33.62
N THR A 173 3.89 13.27 -34.46
CA THR A 173 5.32 13.38 -34.77
C THR A 173 6.03 14.17 -33.69
N VAL A 174 7.20 13.73 -33.26
CA VAL A 174 8.09 14.49 -32.39
C VAL A 174 8.66 15.67 -33.17
N GLU A 175 8.12 16.86 -32.94
CA GLU A 175 8.51 18.08 -33.64
C GLU A 175 9.81 18.66 -33.08
N ARG A 176 9.96 18.56 -31.76
CA ARG A 176 11.14 19.01 -31.02
C ARG A 176 11.40 18.12 -29.82
N ILE A 177 12.64 17.83 -29.52
CA ILE A 177 13.07 17.17 -28.30
C ILE A 177 14.37 17.79 -27.82
N SER A 178 14.50 17.98 -26.52
CA SER A 178 15.72 18.53 -25.90
C SER A 178 16.89 17.56 -26.06
N ALA A 179 18.08 18.13 -26.25
CA ALA A 179 19.32 17.35 -26.20
C ALA A 179 19.57 16.80 -24.78
N GLU A 180 20.49 15.84 -24.67
CA GLU A 180 20.94 15.34 -23.37
C GLU A 180 21.54 16.49 -22.55
N GLY A 181 21.12 16.59 -21.29
CA GLY A 181 21.61 17.63 -20.39
C GLY A 181 20.71 17.93 -19.20
N PRO A 182 21.10 18.90 -18.37
CA PRO A 182 20.35 19.28 -17.18
C PRO A 182 19.04 19.99 -17.57
N VAL A 183 17.94 19.56 -16.96
CA VAL A 183 16.60 20.15 -17.12
C VAL A 183 16.00 20.45 -15.75
N PRO A 184 15.39 21.63 -15.56
CA PRO A 184 14.70 21.94 -14.32
C PRO A 184 13.37 21.21 -14.21
N GLN A 185 12.77 21.30 -13.03
CA GLN A 185 11.43 20.82 -12.78
C GLN A 185 10.42 21.52 -13.71
N ASP A 186 9.41 20.76 -14.19
CA ASP A 186 8.36 21.22 -15.11
C ASP A 186 8.87 21.78 -16.45
N ALA A 187 10.13 21.56 -16.82
CA ALA A 187 10.65 21.98 -18.12
C ALA A 187 9.94 21.25 -19.28
N VAL A 188 9.72 21.98 -20.36
CA VAL A 188 9.29 21.37 -21.64
C VAL A 188 10.49 20.71 -22.28
N VAL A 189 10.45 19.38 -22.41
CA VAL A 189 11.54 18.58 -22.99
C VAL A 189 11.23 18.06 -24.39
N ALA A 190 9.98 18.09 -24.81
CA ALA A 190 9.59 17.74 -26.17
C ALA A 190 8.28 18.43 -26.59
N VAL A 191 8.03 18.45 -27.90
CA VAL A 191 6.73 18.79 -28.50
C VAL A 191 6.35 17.65 -29.41
N VAL A 192 5.16 17.06 -29.19
CA VAL A 192 4.65 15.92 -29.94
C VAL A 192 3.25 16.24 -30.46
N GLY A 193 3.06 16.30 -31.76
CA GLY A 193 1.78 16.63 -32.38
C GLY A 193 1.17 17.93 -31.83
N GLY A 194 1.99 18.98 -31.68
CA GLY A 194 1.60 20.27 -31.10
C GLY A 194 1.43 20.29 -29.57
N THR A 195 1.59 19.16 -28.87
CA THR A 195 1.47 19.09 -27.42
C THR A 195 2.83 19.19 -26.75
N GLU A 196 2.97 20.11 -25.81
CA GLU A 196 4.17 20.21 -24.96
C GLU A 196 4.25 19.02 -23.99
N VAL A 197 5.40 18.35 -23.97
CA VAL A 197 5.71 17.28 -23.03
C VAL A 197 6.74 17.80 -22.03
N ARG A 198 6.40 17.72 -20.75
CA ARG A 198 7.20 18.26 -19.65
C ARG A 198 7.85 17.14 -18.83
N THR A 199 8.83 17.49 -18.00
CA THR A 199 9.46 16.57 -17.05
C THR A 199 8.49 16.07 -15.96
N GLY A 200 7.38 16.78 -15.76
CA GLY A 200 6.29 16.42 -14.84
C GLY A 200 4.95 16.38 -15.56
N ALA A 201 3.94 15.87 -14.87
CA ALA A 201 2.56 15.80 -15.33
C ALA A 201 1.60 16.32 -14.25
N SER A 202 0.40 16.76 -14.66
CA SER A 202 -0.69 17.07 -13.72
C SER A 202 -1.86 16.13 -14.00
N TRP A 203 -2.44 15.55 -12.94
CA TRP A 203 -3.56 14.62 -13.08
C TRP A 203 -4.57 14.77 -11.94
N PRO A 204 -5.90 14.78 -12.23
CA PRO A 204 -6.95 14.82 -11.21
C PRO A 204 -6.87 13.61 -10.28
N VAL A 205 -6.77 13.83 -8.96
CA VAL A 205 -6.50 12.74 -7.99
C VAL A 205 -7.63 11.71 -7.91
N ARG A 206 -8.88 12.13 -8.11
CA ARG A 206 -10.05 11.23 -8.08
C ARG A 206 -10.24 10.44 -9.36
N ARG A 207 -9.55 10.78 -10.45
CA ARG A 207 -9.65 10.10 -11.73
C ARG A 207 -8.52 9.09 -11.91
N PRO A 208 -8.82 7.79 -12.07
CA PRO A 208 -7.80 6.79 -12.41
C PRO A 208 -7.06 7.15 -13.70
N ARG A 209 -5.75 6.89 -13.73
CA ARG A 209 -4.96 7.10 -14.95
C ARG A 209 -5.26 6.00 -15.96
N PRO A 210 -5.42 6.36 -17.25
CA PRO A 210 -5.82 5.40 -18.28
C PRO A 210 -4.73 4.36 -18.54
N VAL A 211 -5.18 3.17 -18.92
CA VAL A 211 -4.34 2.04 -19.30
C VAL A 211 -4.83 1.45 -20.62
N ARG A 212 -3.99 0.73 -21.32
CA ARG A 212 -4.39 0.04 -22.54
C ARG A 212 -5.24 -1.18 -22.21
N GLU A 213 -4.80 -1.97 -21.22
CA GLU A 213 -5.44 -3.21 -20.82
C GLU A 213 -5.21 -3.47 -19.33
N ARG A 214 -6.20 -4.04 -18.65
CA ARG A 214 -6.08 -4.53 -17.28
C ARG A 214 -5.88 -6.03 -17.28
N GLY A 215 -5.03 -6.52 -16.37
CA GLY A 215 -4.67 -7.92 -16.23
C GLY A 215 -3.25 -8.20 -16.70
N GLY A 216 -2.81 -9.42 -16.49
CA GLY A 216 -1.46 -9.90 -16.81
C GLY A 216 -1.15 -11.19 -16.08
N PRO A 217 0.05 -11.77 -16.27
CA PRO A 217 0.49 -12.92 -15.51
C PRO A 217 0.47 -12.60 -14.02
N GLN A 218 -0.03 -13.54 -13.24
CA GLN A 218 -0.03 -13.44 -11.78
C GLN A 218 1.38 -13.71 -11.26
N GLU A 219 2.11 -12.65 -10.90
CA GLU A 219 3.44 -12.74 -10.31
C GLU A 219 3.38 -12.44 -8.82
N PRO A 220 4.13 -13.18 -7.98
CA PRO A 220 4.16 -12.91 -6.56
C PRO A 220 4.81 -11.55 -6.27
N LEU A 221 4.26 -10.82 -5.31
CA LEU A 221 4.97 -9.79 -4.59
C LEU A 221 5.62 -10.48 -3.38
N ASN A 222 6.94 -10.58 -3.36
CA ASN A 222 7.65 -11.14 -2.21
C ASN A 222 7.74 -10.06 -1.13
N THR A 223 7.23 -10.36 0.06
CA THR A 223 7.22 -9.42 1.18
C THR A 223 8.42 -9.61 2.11
N GLY A 224 9.09 -10.74 2.02
CA GLY A 224 10.16 -11.15 2.93
C GLY A 224 9.65 -11.62 4.29
N GLN A 225 8.34 -11.69 4.48
CA GLN A 225 7.68 -12.17 5.69
C GLN A 225 7.18 -13.60 5.48
N ARG A 226 7.78 -14.57 6.20
CA ARG A 226 7.52 -16.01 6.01
C ARG A 226 6.06 -16.39 6.09
N VAL A 227 5.35 -15.89 7.12
CA VAL A 227 3.93 -16.19 7.30
C VAL A 227 3.08 -15.75 6.12
N ILE A 228 3.42 -14.61 5.52
CA ILE A 228 2.73 -14.06 4.36
C ILE A 228 3.11 -14.84 3.11
N ASP A 229 4.40 -14.89 2.78
CA ASP A 229 4.89 -15.45 1.53
C ASP A 229 4.61 -16.96 1.42
N LEU A 230 4.53 -17.68 2.56
CA LEU A 230 4.21 -19.10 2.61
C LEU A 230 2.70 -19.37 2.57
N LEU A 231 1.92 -18.73 3.48
CA LEU A 231 0.52 -19.09 3.70
C LEU A 231 -0.46 -18.18 2.95
N PHE A 232 -0.18 -16.88 2.89
CA PHE A 232 -1.09 -15.84 2.39
C PHE A 232 -0.47 -14.94 1.33
N PRO A 233 0.19 -15.51 0.30
CA PRO A 233 0.90 -14.72 -0.70
C PRO A 233 -0.05 -13.81 -1.48
N VAL A 234 0.48 -12.69 -1.98
CA VAL A 234 -0.23 -11.71 -2.80
C VAL A 234 0.43 -11.56 -4.16
N VAL A 235 -0.38 -11.38 -5.20
CA VAL A 235 0.11 -11.06 -6.55
C VAL A 235 0.50 -9.58 -6.65
N ARG A 236 1.46 -9.25 -7.51
CA ARG A 236 1.69 -7.88 -7.95
C ARG A 236 0.42 -7.32 -8.58
N GLY A 237 0.01 -6.14 -8.17
CA GLY A 237 -1.29 -5.60 -8.54
C GLY A 237 -2.47 -6.14 -7.73
N GLY A 238 -2.21 -6.90 -6.66
CA GLY A 238 -3.24 -7.41 -5.76
C GLY A 238 -3.75 -6.36 -4.76
N THR A 239 -4.79 -6.74 -4.04
CA THR A 239 -5.39 -5.94 -2.96
C THR A 239 -5.32 -6.69 -1.65
N VAL A 240 -4.85 -6.01 -0.61
CA VAL A 240 -4.66 -6.58 0.73
C VAL A 240 -5.31 -5.69 1.77
N ALA A 241 -6.00 -6.29 2.72
CA ALA A 241 -6.36 -5.63 3.97
C ALA A 241 -5.57 -6.22 5.14
N VAL A 242 -5.15 -5.35 6.05
CA VAL A 242 -4.44 -5.71 7.29
C VAL A 242 -5.27 -5.23 8.47
N PRO A 243 -6.36 -5.96 8.82
CA PRO A 243 -7.13 -5.61 10.00
C PRO A 243 -6.40 -6.05 11.28
N GLY A 244 -6.49 -5.20 12.31
CA GLY A 244 -5.93 -5.51 13.62
C GLY A 244 -6.22 -4.41 14.63
N GLY A 245 -6.38 -4.80 15.87
CA GLY A 245 -6.55 -3.89 17.00
C GLY A 245 -5.29 -3.08 17.31
N PHE A 246 -5.40 -2.19 18.28
CA PHE A 246 -4.25 -1.43 18.77
C PHE A 246 -3.22 -2.38 19.44
N GLY A 247 -1.94 -2.17 19.16
CA GLY A 247 -0.84 -2.95 19.76
C GLY A 247 -0.55 -4.30 19.11
N THR A 248 -1.23 -4.67 18.02
CA THR A 248 -0.99 -5.94 17.31
C THR A 248 0.25 -5.92 16.39
N GLY A 249 0.99 -4.81 16.34
CA GLY A 249 2.19 -4.69 15.52
C GLY A 249 1.93 -4.33 14.04
N LYS A 250 0.77 -3.79 13.72
CA LYS A 250 0.35 -3.43 12.37
C LYS A 250 1.34 -2.53 11.65
N THR A 251 1.68 -1.38 12.23
CA THR A 251 2.63 -0.41 11.65
C THR A 251 4.01 -1.04 11.43
N VAL A 252 4.50 -1.85 12.38
CA VAL A 252 5.78 -2.55 12.24
C VAL A 252 5.75 -3.53 11.07
N LEU A 253 4.67 -4.32 10.92
CA LEU A 253 4.51 -5.22 9.77
C LEU A 253 4.53 -4.46 8.44
N LEU A 254 3.80 -3.35 8.35
CA LEU A 254 3.75 -2.52 7.14
C LEU A 254 5.11 -1.90 6.80
N GLN A 255 5.87 -1.45 7.80
CA GLN A 255 7.24 -0.96 7.64
C GLN A 255 8.18 -2.07 7.14
N GLN A 256 8.08 -3.28 7.71
CA GLN A 256 8.86 -4.44 7.24
C GLN A 256 8.53 -4.78 5.78
N ILE A 257 7.26 -4.76 5.40
CA ILE A 257 6.85 -4.97 4.00
C ILE A 257 7.43 -3.86 3.10
N ALA A 258 7.32 -2.59 3.50
CA ALA A 258 7.91 -1.48 2.75
C ALA A 258 9.42 -1.64 2.54
N LYS A 259 10.14 -2.09 3.57
CA LYS A 259 11.59 -2.30 3.51
C LYS A 259 11.99 -3.44 2.58
N TRP A 260 11.31 -4.58 2.70
CA TRP A 260 11.79 -5.84 2.13
C TRP A 260 11.10 -6.26 0.84
N CYS A 261 9.91 -5.70 0.52
CA CYS A 261 9.21 -6.11 -0.69
C CYS A 261 9.99 -5.77 -1.96
N ASP A 262 9.80 -6.58 -2.98
CA ASP A 262 10.47 -6.49 -4.28
C ASP A 262 9.80 -5.51 -5.25
N ALA A 263 9.00 -4.56 -4.76
CA ALA A 263 8.47 -3.44 -5.53
C ALA A 263 9.56 -2.41 -5.90
N ASP A 264 9.37 -1.71 -7.03
CA ASP A 264 10.30 -0.67 -7.47
C ASP A 264 10.09 0.64 -6.70
N VAL A 265 8.84 0.99 -6.41
CA VAL A 265 8.46 2.21 -5.70
C VAL A 265 7.47 1.89 -4.58
N ILE A 266 7.66 2.55 -3.44
CA ILE A 266 6.74 2.52 -2.32
C ILE A 266 6.02 3.86 -2.22
N VAL A 267 4.70 3.83 -2.08
CA VAL A 267 3.90 5.01 -1.72
C VAL A 267 3.29 4.75 -0.35
N TYR A 268 3.86 5.37 0.69
CA TYR A 268 3.38 5.22 2.05
C TYR A 268 2.45 6.39 2.40
N ILE A 269 1.23 6.08 2.80
CA ILE A 269 0.19 7.05 3.13
C ILE A 269 -0.16 6.91 4.60
N GLY A 270 0.31 7.82 5.43
CA GLY A 270 -0.13 7.98 6.81
C GLY A 270 -1.42 8.81 6.85
N CYS A 271 -2.54 8.14 6.96
CA CYS A 271 -3.86 8.77 6.93
C CYS A 271 -4.47 8.83 8.32
N GLY A 272 -4.44 10.01 8.94
CA GLY A 272 -5.03 10.25 10.25
C GLY A 272 -4.26 9.67 11.44
N GLU A 273 -3.04 9.19 11.23
CA GLU A 273 -2.17 8.70 12.29
C GLU A 273 -1.62 9.84 13.14
N ARG A 274 -1.05 9.51 14.31
CA ARG A 274 -0.50 10.51 15.22
C ARG A 274 0.78 11.12 14.62
N GLY A 275 1.00 12.40 14.89
CA GLY A 275 2.16 13.12 14.38
C GLY A 275 3.51 12.51 14.79
N ASN A 276 3.61 11.99 16.03
CA ASN A 276 4.81 11.31 16.52
C ASN A 276 5.04 9.98 15.79
N GLU A 277 4.00 9.16 15.60
CA GLU A 277 4.10 7.89 14.86
C GLU A 277 4.56 8.13 13.40
N MET A 278 4.02 9.16 12.76
CA MET A 278 4.46 9.54 11.42
C MET A 278 5.90 10.07 11.38
N ALA A 279 6.32 10.83 12.38
CA ALA A 279 7.70 11.31 12.49
C ALA A 279 8.68 10.13 12.66
N ASP A 280 8.31 9.11 13.43
CA ASP A 280 9.10 7.89 13.61
C ASP A 280 9.23 7.13 12.28
N VAL A 281 8.12 6.93 11.55
CA VAL A 281 8.13 6.29 10.20
C VAL A 281 9.05 7.04 9.23
N ILE A 282 8.93 8.37 9.15
CA ILE A 282 9.75 9.21 8.26
C ILE A 282 11.23 9.12 8.63
N THR A 283 11.54 9.17 9.92
CA THR A 283 12.90 9.08 10.44
C THR A 283 13.50 7.70 10.14
N GLU A 284 12.74 6.64 10.38
CA GLU A 284 13.14 5.27 10.11
C GLU A 284 13.40 5.05 8.61
N PHE A 285 12.48 5.44 7.72
CA PHE A 285 12.67 5.30 6.26
C PHE A 285 13.87 6.09 5.74
N SER A 286 14.19 7.22 6.37
CA SER A 286 15.36 8.02 6.02
C SER A 286 16.68 7.39 6.48
N ALA A 287 16.64 6.62 7.58
CA ALA A 287 17.80 5.95 8.16
C ALA A 287 18.04 4.54 7.61
N LEU A 288 16.97 3.86 7.16
CA LEU A 288 17.04 2.49 6.66
C LEU A 288 17.77 2.42 5.31
N GLU A 289 18.71 1.47 5.21
CA GLU A 289 19.30 1.06 3.94
C GLU A 289 18.31 0.21 3.14
N ASP A 290 18.18 0.48 1.86
CA ASP A 290 17.42 -0.35 0.93
C ASP A 290 18.27 -1.56 0.54
N PRO A 291 17.87 -2.79 0.93
CA PRO A 291 18.66 -3.99 0.66
C PRO A 291 18.80 -4.32 -0.83
N ARG A 292 17.98 -3.72 -1.69
CA ARG A 292 18.00 -3.95 -3.15
C ARG A 292 19.02 -3.06 -3.86
N THR A 293 19.23 -1.85 -3.37
CA THR A 293 20.04 -0.83 -4.06
C THR A 293 21.28 -0.42 -3.29
N GLY A 294 21.35 -0.73 -1.99
CA GLY A 294 22.40 -0.23 -1.07
C GLY A 294 22.30 1.27 -0.78
N GLY A 295 21.27 1.95 -1.31
CA GLY A 295 20.95 3.33 -1.01
C GLY A 295 19.97 3.44 0.18
N ARG A 296 19.37 4.61 0.35
CA ARG A 296 18.35 4.77 1.40
C ARG A 296 17.00 4.28 0.91
N LEU A 297 16.23 3.64 1.79
CA LEU A 297 14.84 3.24 1.48
C LEU A 297 13.99 4.44 1.03
N ALA A 298 14.21 5.61 1.64
CA ALA A 298 13.55 6.85 1.25
C ALA A 298 13.73 7.17 -0.25
N ASP A 299 14.86 6.85 -0.86
CA ASP A 299 15.15 7.22 -2.26
C ASP A 299 14.24 6.54 -3.29
N ARG A 300 13.54 5.46 -2.92
CA ARG A 300 12.46 4.82 -3.71
C ARG A 300 11.07 4.93 -3.07
N THR A 301 10.92 5.78 -2.05
CA THR A 301 9.67 5.93 -1.31
C THR A 301 9.10 7.34 -1.51
N VAL A 302 7.78 7.43 -1.66
CA VAL A 302 7.01 8.67 -1.57
C VAL A 302 6.16 8.60 -0.31
N THR A 303 6.34 9.53 0.62
CA THR A 303 5.58 9.55 1.86
C THR A 303 4.52 10.65 1.83
N ILE A 304 3.26 10.29 2.06
CA ILE A 304 2.16 11.22 2.22
C ILE A 304 1.72 11.16 3.68
N ALA A 305 2.00 12.23 4.43
CA ALA A 305 1.69 12.32 5.85
C ALA A 305 0.53 13.31 6.07
N ASN A 306 -0.64 12.79 6.39
CA ASN A 306 -1.79 13.59 6.82
C ASN A 306 -2.21 13.15 8.22
N THR A 307 -1.62 13.79 9.23
CA THR A 307 -1.80 13.42 10.63
C THR A 307 -3.19 13.79 11.17
N SER A 308 -3.55 13.26 12.34
CA SER A 308 -4.87 13.42 12.96
C SER A 308 -5.23 14.87 13.29
N ASN A 309 -4.24 15.73 13.48
CA ASN A 309 -4.42 17.17 13.73
C ASN A 309 -4.45 18.02 12.45
N MET A 310 -4.24 17.41 11.27
CA MET A 310 -4.37 18.11 9.99
C MET A 310 -5.83 18.12 9.50
N PRO A 311 -6.18 19.04 8.58
CA PRO A 311 -7.56 19.17 8.11
C PRO A 311 -8.14 17.89 7.52
N MET A 312 -9.40 17.62 7.84
CA MET A 312 -10.13 16.41 7.50
C MET A 312 -10.19 16.18 5.97
N MET A 313 -10.45 17.23 5.17
CA MET A 313 -10.56 17.09 3.72
C MET A 313 -9.24 16.75 3.05
N ALA A 314 -8.12 17.26 3.59
CA ALA A 314 -6.80 16.82 3.13
C ALA A 314 -6.53 15.34 3.46
N ARG A 315 -7.08 14.86 4.60
CA ARG A 315 -7.05 13.44 4.98
C ARG A 315 -7.85 12.59 4.00
N GLU A 316 -9.05 13.03 3.66
CA GLU A 316 -9.90 12.34 2.70
C GLU A 316 -9.23 12.25 1.30
N ALA A 317 -8.60 13.34 0.85
CA ALA A 317 -7.91 13.37 -0.44
C ALA A 317 -6.63 12.51 -0.48
N SER A 318 -5.98 12.27 0.67
CA SER A 318 -4.64 11.68 0.75
C SER A 318 -4.52 10.31 0.07
N ILE A 319 -5.53 9.43 0.20
CA ILE A 319 -5.47 8.10 -0.42
C ILE A 319 -5.60 8.15 -1.95
N TYR A 320 -6.42 9.07 -2.47
CA TYR A 320 -6.54 9.28 -3.92
C TYR A 320 -5.27 9.92 -4.49
N THR A 321 -4.67 10.85 -3.74
CA THR A 321 -3.38 11.45 -4.08
C THR A 321 -2.30 10.39 -4.18
N GLY A 322 -2.20 9.52 -3.17
CA GLY A 322 -1.23 8.42 -3.17
C GLY A 322 -1.45 7.40 -4.27
N ALA A 323 -2.71 7.02 -4.52
CA ALA A 323 -3.04 6.13 -5.64
C ALA A 323 -2.66 6.75 -7.00
N THR A 324 -2.88 8.07 -7.18
CA THR A 324 -2.49 8.77 -8.41
C THR A 324 -0.97 8.84 -8.59
N VAL A 325 -0.21 9.04 -7.50
CA VAL A 325 1.25 8.96 -7.50
C VAL A 325 1.72 7.56 -7.90
N ALA A 326 1.11 6.53 -7.33
CA ALA A 326 1.43 5.14 -7.68
C ALA A 326 1.16 4.81 -9.15
N GLU A 327 0.00 5.23 -9.67
CA GLU A 327 -0.33 5.04 -11.08
C GLU A 327 0.62 5.78 -12.03
N TYR A 328 1.16 6.93 -11.62
CA TYR A 328 2.16 7.66 -12.41
C TYR A 328 3.44 6.84 -12.60
N PHE A 329 3.95 6.22 -11.54
CA PHE A 329 5.11 5.35 -11.64
C PHE A 329 4.80 4.03 -12.35
N ARG A 330 3.61 3.45 -12.12
CA ARG A 330 3.12 2.28 -12.86
C ARG A 330 3.13 2.52 -14.37
N ASP A 331 2.72 3.71 -14.84
CA ASP A 331 2.66 4.03 -16.26
C ASP A 331 4.04 3.99 -16.94
N MET A 332 5.12 4.07 -16.16
CA MET A 332 6.50 3.88 -16.63
C MET A 332 6.92 2.42 -16.72
N GLY A 333 6.03 1.47 -16.38
CA GLY A 333 6.31 0.05 -16.35
C GLY A 333 6.96 -0.42 -15.05
N LEU A 334 6.69 0.25 -13.93
CA LEU A 334 7.21 -0.09 -12.62
C LEU A 334 6.17 -0.84 -11.78
N ASP A 335 6.65 -1.65 -10.85
CA ASP A 335 5.84 -2.30 -9.84
C ASP A 335 5.81 -1.42 -8.58
N VAL A 336 4.62 -0.95 -8.22
CA VAL A 336 4.42 0.01 -7.13
C VAL A 336 3.58 -0.61 -6.03
N VAL A 337 3.99 -0.42 -4.77
CA VAL A 337 3.19 -0.79 -3.60
C VAL A 337 2.68 0.48 -2.92
N VAL A 338 1.37 0.56 -2.74
CA VAL A 338 0.70 1.57 -1.92
C VAL A 338 0.40 0.98 -0.57
N ILE A 339 0.89 1.60 0.49
CA ILE A 339 0.56 1.25 1.88
C ILE A 339 -0.25 2.39 2.46
N ALA A 340 -1.51 2.12 2.82
CA ALA A 340 -2.41 3.11 3.44
C ALA A 340 -2.61 2.78 4.93
N ASP A 341 -2.03 3.56 5.83
CA ASP A 341 -2.13 3.41 7.28
C ASP A 341 -2.81 4.67 7.89
N SER A 342 -4.13 4.66 8.21
CA SER A 342 -5.04 3.55 8.00
C SER A 342 -6.29 3.98 7.22
N THR A 343 -6.90 3.05 6.50
CA THR A 343 -8.16 3.28 5.77
C THR A 343 -9.34 3.54 6.72
N SER A 344 -9.28 3.06 7.97
CA SER A 344 -10.28 3.38 9.00
C SER A 344 -10.30 4.88 9.32
N ARG A 345 -9.13 5.52 9.44
CA ARG A 345 -9.03 6.96 9.67
C ARG A 345 -9.50 7.79 8.48
N TRP A 346 -9.30 7.27 7.28
CA TRP A 346 -9.89 7.84 6.07
C TRP A 346 -11.42 7.74 6.08
N ALA A 347 -11.98 6.59 6.43
CA ALA A 347 -13.42 6.41 6.55
C ALA A 347 -14.04 7.31 7.64
N GLU A 348 -13.35 7.54 8.77
CA GLU A 348 -13.74 8.52 9.77
C GLU A 348 -13.84 9.95 9.18
N ALA A 349 -12.94 10.32 8.27
CA ALA A 349 -13.03 11.61 7.58
C ALA A 349 -14.28 11.69 6.68
N LEU A 350 -14.65 10.61 5.99
CA LEU A 350 -15.90 10.55 5.23
C LEU A 350 -17.13 10.68 6.14
N ARG A 351 -17.13 10.03 7.32
CA ARG A 351 -18.21 10.14 8.31
C ARG A 351 -18.36 11.55 8.84
N GLU A 352 -17.25 12.18 9.18
CA GLU A 352 -17.24 13.58 9.64
C GLU A 352 -17.75 14.54 8.55
N PHE A 353 -17.34 14.31 7.30
CA PHE A 353 -17.80 15.10 6.16
C PHE A 353 -19.31 14.96 5.94
N ALA A 354 -19.83 13.74 5.89
CA ALA A 354 -21.26 13.46 5.72
C ALA A 354 -22.11 14.11 6.82
N SER A 355 -21.65 14.03 8.07
CA SER A 355 -22.31 14.69 9.20
C SER A 355 -22.38 16.21 9.03
N ARG A 356 -21.32 16.86 8.54
CA ARG A 356 -21.27 18.32 8.34
C ARG A 356 -22.10 18.79 7.15
N THR A 357 -22.23 17.97 6.11
CA THR A 357 -23.06 18.27 4.94
C THR A 357 -24.54 17.95 5.13
N GLY A 358 -24.90 17.34 6.28
CA GLY A 358 -26.28 16.94 6.60
C GLY A 358 -26.74 15.73 5.79
N GLU A 359 -25.83 14.91 5.30
CA GLU A 359 -26.16 13.63 4.66
C GLU A 359 -26.73 12.66 5.71
N LEU A 360 -27.78 11.92 5.33
CA LEU A 360 -28.38 10.93 6.22
C LEU A 360 -27.37 9.80 6.49
N PRO A 361 -27.08 9.52 7.78
CA PRO A 361 -26.16 8.46 8.14
C PRO A 361 -26.75 7.08 7.84
N ALA A 362 -25.89 6.16 7.39
CA ALA A 362 -26.18 4.73 7.29
C ALA A 362 -25.61 3.98 8.52
N GLU A 363 -25.03 2.81 8.31
CA GLU A 363 -24.48 1.96 9.38
C GLU A 363 -23.44 2.71 10.22
N GLU A 364 -23.57 2.70 11.54
CA GLU A 364 -22.67 3.32 12.52
C GLU A 364 -22.31 4.79 12.23
N GLY A 365 -23.19 5.52 11.55
CA GLY A 365 -22.99 6.92 11.23
C GLY A 365 -22.11 7.19 10.01
N TYR A 366 -21.69 6.15 9.29
CA TYR A 366 -20.99 6.31 8.01
C TYR A 366 -21.94 6.72 6.89
N PRO A 367 -21.44 7.39 5.83
CA PRO A 367 -22.27 7.69 4.67
C PRO A 367 -22.65 6.41 3.91
N ALA A 368 -23.82 6.42 3.26
CA ALA A 368 -24.28 5.30 2.43
C ALA A 368 -23.29 4.93 1.30
N GLY A 369 -22.48 5.89 0.85
CA GLY A 369 -21.44 5.72 -0.16
C GLY A 369 -20.14 5.05 0.31
N LEU A 370 -19.98 4.69 1.59
CA LEU A 370 -18.72 4.16 2.14
C LEU A 370 -18.20 2.94 1.34
N ALA A 371 -19.07 1.96 1.09
CA ALA A 371 -18.69 0.76 0.35
C ALA A 371 -18.19 1.08 -1.07
N SER A 372 -18.87 2.00 -1.77
CA SER A 372 -18.47 2.43 -3.12
C SER A 372 -17.15 3.20 -3.12
N ALA A 373 -16.90 4.01 -2.09
CA ALA A 373 -15.66 4.75 -1.95
C ALA A 373 -14.47 3.84 -1.67
N LEU A 374 -14.64 2.83 -0.79
CA LEU A 374 -13.65 1.77 -0.55
C LEU A 374 -13.37 0.97 -1.82
N ALA A 375 -14.41 0.53 -2.53
CA ALA A 375 -14.27 -0.19 -3.79
C ALA A 375 -13.48 0.64 -4.81
N ALA A 376 -13.82 1.91 -5.00
CA ALA A 376 -13.14 2.81 -5.92
C ALA A 376 -11.64 3.00 -5.59
N PHE A 377 -11.28 2.97 -4.31
CA PHE A 377 -9.88 3.02 -3.90
C PHE A 377 -9.14 1.72 -4.23
N TYR A 378 -9.69 0.57 -3.83
CA TYR A 378 -9.06 -0.73 -4.10
C TYR A 378 -9.03 -1.10 -5.58
N GLU A 379 -9.98 -0.63 -6.39
CA GLU A 379 -9.99 -0.79 -7.86
C GLU A 379 -8.84 -0.05 -8.57
N ARG A 380 -8.13 0.88 -7.89
CA ARG A 380 -6.91 1.50 -8.41
C ARG A 380 -5.74 0.51 -8.48
N ALA A 381 -5.80 -0.58 -7.72
CA ALA A 381 -4.86 -1.70 -7.82
C ALA A 381 -5.03 -2.45 -9.16
N GLY A 382 -3.98 -3.11 -9.58
CA GLY A 382 -3.98 -3.98 -10.76
C GLY A 382 -2.64 -4.08 -11.44
N THR A 383 -2.43 -5.19 -12.12
CA THR A 383 -1.39 -5.32 -13.15
C THR A 383 -2.00 -4.87 -14.47
N VAL A 384 -1.27 -4.06 -15.21
CA VAL A 384 -1.77 -3.44 -16.44
C VAL A 384 -0.72 -3.47 -17.55
N THR A 385 -1.21 -3.44 -18.80
CA THR A 385 -0.44 -2.97 -19.94
C THR A 385 -0.66 -1.46 -20.05
N THR A 386 0.39 -0.68 -19.90
CA THR A 386 0.35 0.78 -19.96
C THR A 386 0.01 1.27 -21.37
N LEU A 387 -0.34 2.53 -21.53
CA LEU A 387 -0.56 3.12 -22.87
C LEU A 387 0.66 2.95 -23.76
N GLY A 388 1.87 3.07 -23.20
CA GLY A 388 3.15 2.85 -23.90
C GLY A 388 3.46 1.39 -24.20
N GLY A 389 2.64 0.42 -23.76
CA GLY A 389 2.82 -1.00 -23.99
C GLY A 389 3.73 -1.71 -22.98
N ALA A 390 4.31 -0.99 -22.02
CA ALA A 390 5.05 -1.60 -20.91
C ALA A 390 4.07 -2.26 -19.92
N ARG A 391 4.56 -3.24 -19.16
CA ARG A 391 3.83 -3.81 -18.04
C ARG A 391 4.20 -3.09 -16.76
N GLY A 392 3.21 -2.78 -15.94
CA GLY A 392 3.41 -2.21 -14.61
C GLY A 392 2.28 -2.62 -13.67
N SER A 393 2.47 -2.46 -12.38
CA SER A 393 1.47 -2.83 -11.39
C SER A 393 1.35 -1.82 -10.25
N VAL A 394 0.16 -1.76 -9.64
CA VAL A 394 -0.10 -1.10 -8.36
C VAL A 394 -0.70 -2.12 -7.42
N THR A 395 0.03 -2.49 -6.37
CA THR A 395 -0.48 -3.33 -5.27
C THR A 395 -0.93 -2.40 -4.14
N VAL A 396 -2.14 -2.61 -3.61
CA VAL A 396 -2.69 -1.80 -2.52
C VAL A 396 -2.77 -2.62 -1.25
N ILE A 397 -2.13 -2.14 -0.19
CA ILE A 397 -2.16 -2.71 1.17
C ILE A 397 -2.79 -1.68 2.10
N GLY A 398 -4.03 -1.93 2.52
CA GLY A 398 -4.76 -1.05 3.42
C GLY A 398 -4.79 -1.59 4.85
N ALA A 399 -4.25 -0.81 5.79
CA ALA A 399 -4.41 -1.10 7.21
C ALA A 399 -5.83 -0.75 7.65
N VAL A 400 -6.46 -1.63 8.40
CA VAL A 400 -7.77 -1.42 9.00
C VAL A 400 -7.63 -1.49 10.51
N SER A 401 -8.16 -0.48 11.21
CA SER A 401 -8.06 -0.36 12.68
C SER A 401 -9.46 -0.40 13.30
N PRO A 402 -10.12 -1.56 13.31
CA PRO A 402 -11.48 -1.64 13.83
C PRO A 402 -11.49 -1.35 15.34
N PRO A 403 -12.46 -0.57 15.84
CA PRO A 403 -12.62 -0.32 17.26
C PRO A 403 -12.77 -1.64 18.04
N GLY A 404 -12.00 -1.81 19.11
CA GLY A 404 -12.04 -3.05 19.91
C GLY A 404 -11.53 -4.31 19.21
N GLY A 405 -11.09 -4.22 17.94
CA GLY A 405 -10.71 -5.38 17.13
C GLY A 405 -11.91 -6.08 16.45
N ASP A 406 -13.07 -5.45 16.43
CA ASP A 406 -14.30 -6.01 15.85
C ASP A 406 -14.27 -5.92 14.32
N LEU A 407 -14.10 -7.08 13.66
CA LEU A 407 -14.08 -7.18 12.20
C LEU A 407 -15.48 -7.05 11.55
N THR A 408 -16.55 -7.00 12.35
CA THR A 408 -17.92 -6.82 11.83
C THR A 408 -18.29 -5.36 11.63
N GLU A 409 -17.43 -4.40 12.08
CA GLU A 409 -17.63 -2.99 11.85
C GLU A 409 -17.62 -2.64 10.35
N PRO A 410 -18.34 -1.58 9.90
CA PRO A 410 -18.61 -1.36 8.47
C PRO A 410 -17.35 -1.24 7.60
N VAL A 411 -16.28 -0.59 8.07
CA VAL A 411 -15.06 -0.41 7.26
C VAL A 411 -14.36 -1.74 7.05
N ALA A 412 -14.21 -2.56 8.10
CA ALA A 412 -13.59 -3.87 8.02
C ALA A 412 -14.42 -4.82 7.15
N ALA A 413 -15.73 -4.91 7.43
CA ALA A 413 -16.66 -5.80 6.72
C ALA A 413 -16.78 -5.48 5.23
N HIS A 414 -16.82 -4.19 4.86
CA HIS A 414 -16.82 -3.80 3.45
C HIS A 414 -15.45 -4.04 2.79
N THR A 415 -14.35 -3.73 3.48
CA THR A 415 -13.01 -3.92 2.93
C THR A 415 -12.75 -5.40 2.60
N GLU A 416 -13.12 -6.33 3.47
CA GLU A 416 -12.96 -7.77 3.26
C GLU A 416 -13.58 -8.25 1.94
N ARG A 417 -14.69 -7.65 1.51
CA ARG A 417 -15.39 -8.01 0.26
C ARG A 417 -14.61 -7.61 -0.99
N PHE A 418 -13.80 -6.55 -0.91
CA PHE A 418 -13.10 -5.98 -2.07
C PHE A 418 -11.66 -6.46 -2.20
N VAL A 419 -11.06 -7.00 -1.13
CA VAL A 419 -9.67 -7.44 -1.16
C VAL A 419 -9.53 -8.90 -1.59
N ARG A 420 -8.39 -9.21 -2.18
CA ARG A 420 -8.01 -10.57 -2.55
C ARG A 420 -7.30 -11.30 -1.41
N CYS A 421 -6.61 -10.55 -0.56
CA CYS A 421 -5.90 -11.07 0.59
C CYS A 421 -6.32 -10.33 1.86
N LEU A 422 -6.46 -11.08 2.95
CA LEU A 422 -6.68 -10.56 4.29
C LEU A 422 -5.58 -11.10 5.21
N TRP A 423 -4.83 -10.20 5.83
CA TRP A 423 -3.81 -10.54 6.83
C TRP A 423 -4.30 -10.06 8.20
N ALA A 424 -5.18 -10.83 8.81
CA ALA A 424 -5.76 -10.48 10.11
C ALA A 424 -4.72 -10.59 11.21
N LEU A 425 -4.54 -9.51 11.98
CA LEU A 425 -3.63 -9.50 13.12
C LEU A 425 -4.38 -9.90 14.38
N ASP A 426 -3.85 -10.92 15.04
CA ASP A 426 -4.40 -11.51 16.23
C ASP A 426 -3.81 -10.86 17.50
N ARG A 427 -4.69 -10.56 18.46
CA ARG A 427 -4.33 -9.89 19.69
C ARG A 427 -3.62 -10.83 20.68
N ASP A 428 -4.05 -12.09 20.72
CA ASP A 428 -3.50 -13.08 21.66
C ASP A 428 -2.10 -13.51 21.22
N LEU A 429 -1.86 -13.63 19.90
CA LEU A 429 -0.53 -13.80 19.35
C LEU A 429 0.39 -12.64 19.72
N ALA A 430 -0.09 -11.40 19.61
CA ALA A 430 0.68 -10.22 19.98
C ALA A 430 1.02 -10.19 21.48
N TYR A 431 0.07 -10.54 22.36
CA TYR A 431 0.30 -10.65 23.80
C TYR A 431 1.27 -11.77 24.14
N ALA A 432 1.23 -12.88 23.41
CA ALA A 432 2.21 -13.95 23.51
C ALA A 432 3.59 -13.59 22.90
N ARG A 433 3.75 -12.35 22.40
CA ARG A 433 4.96 -11.87 21.71
C ARG A 433 5.33 -12.69 20.47
N HIS A 434 4.33 -13.29 19.83
CA HIS A 434 4.51 -13.94 18.55
C HIS A 434 4.31 -12.90 17.42
N TYR A 435 5.39 -12.48 16.80
CA TYR A 435 5.39 -11.51 15.69
C TYR A 435 5.99 -12.12 14.42
N PRO A 436 5.48 -11.73 13.22
CA PRO A 436 4.26 -10.95 13.02
C PRO A 436 3.03 -11.69 13.56
N ALA A 437 2.12 -10.95 14.21
CA ALA A 437 0.94 -11.53 14.84
C ALA A 437 -0.18 -11.87 13.83
N VAL A 438 0.17 -12.39 12.66
CA VAL A 438 -0.77 -12.76 11.58
C VAL A 438 -1.48 -14.05 11.97
N SER A 439 -2.79 -13.98 12.12
CA SER A 439 -3.65 -15.14 12.40
C SER A 439 -3.70 -16.07 11.19
N TRP A 440 -3.28 -17.31 11.36
CA TRP A 440 -3.35 -18.31 10.29
C TRP A 440 -4.77 -18.84 10.06
N SER A 441 -5.66 -18.76 11.07
CA SER A 441 -7.07 -19.14 10.95
C SER A 441 -7.97 -18.01 10.46
N GLY A 442 -7.62 -16.74 10.80
CA GLY A 442 -8.38 -15.54 10.44
C GLY A 442 -7.95 -14.87 9.13
N SER A 443 -6.85 -15.34 8.52
CA SER A 443 -6.30 -14.75 7.28
C SER A 443 -6.60 -15.61 6.06
N PHE A 444 -6.62 -14.97 4.89
CA PHE A 444 -6.77 -15.69 3.62
C PHE A 444 -6.01 -15.02 2.48
N SER A 445 -5.73 -15.79 1.43
CA SER A 445 -5.28 -15.31 0.13
C SER A 445 -6.02 -16.07 -0.96
N ARG A 446 -6.74 -15.32 -1.80
CA ARG A 446 -7.39 -15.87 -3.02
C ARG A 446 -6.38 -16.13 -4.14
N ASP A 447 -5.15 -15.66 -3.97
CA ASP A 447 -4.06 -15.81 -4.93
C ASP A 447 -3.17 -17.03 -4.64
N ALA A 448 -3.36 -17.66 -3.47
CA ALA A 448 -2.45 -18.67 -2.95
C ALA A 448 -2.33 -19.92 -3.85
N GLU A 449 -3.42 -20.37 -4.45
CA GLU A 449 -3.41 -21.53 -5.36
C GLU A 449 -2.66 -21.24 -6.66
N ALA A 450 -2.98 -20.12 -7.31
CA ALA A 450 -2.34 -19.70 -8.55
C ALA A 450 -0.84 -19.41 -8.38
N LEU A 451 -0.47 -18.76 -7.28
CA LEU A 451 0.93 -18.49 -6.95
C LEU A 451 1.66 -19.75 -6.52
N GLY A 452 1.00 -20.68 -5.82
CA GLY A 452 1.52 -22.02 -5.51
C GLY A 452 1.84 -22.82 -6.76
N ALA A 453 0.93 -22.86 -7.74
CA ALA A 453 1.15 -23.50 -9.02
C ALA A 453 2.33 -22.90 -9.80
N ARG A 454 2.45 -21.55 -9.78
CA ARG A 454 3.59 -20.86 -10.39
C ARG A 454 4.90 -21.18 -9.67
N ARG A 455 4.91 -21.18 -8.34
CA ARG A 455 6.08 -21.51 -7.54
C ARG A 455 6.52 -22.95 -7.75
N ALA A 456 5.60 -23.87 -7.96
CA ALA A 456 5.86 -25.27 -8.25
C ALA A 456 6.70 -25.48 -9.53
N ALA A 457 6.76 -24.51 -10.43
CA ALA A 457 7.64 -24.57 -11.61
C ALA A 457 9.14 -24.50 -11.24
N THR A 458 9.48 -23.81 -10.14
CA THR A 458 10.86 -23.70 -9.64
C THR A 458 11.11 -24.57 -8.41
N ASP A 459 10.08 -24.81 -7.61
CA ASP A 459 10.11 -25.62 -6.39
C ASP A 459 8.85 -26.50 -6.33
N PRO A 460 8.86 -27.70 -6.94
CA PRO A 460 7.70 -28.58 -7.02
C PRO A 460 7.11 -28.98 -5.67
N ALA A 461 7.89 -28.94 -4.60
CA ALA A 461 7.44 -29.30 -3.25
C ALA A 461 6.73 -28.14 -2.50
N TRP A 462 6.79 -26.91 -3.02
CA TRP A 462 6.24 -25.74 -2.33
C TRP A 462 4.75 -25.86 -1.96
N PRO A 463 3.83 -26.27 -2.87
CA PRO A 463 2.42 -26.44 -2.51
C PRO A 463 2.22 -27.46 -1.38
N ALA A 464 2.90 -28.59 -1.45
CA ALA A 464 2.80 -29.64 -0.43
C ALA A 464 3.31 -29.17 0.93
N ARG A 465 4.40 -28.39 1.00
CA ARG A 465 4.90 -27.77 2.23
C ARG A 465 3.86 -26.84 2.84
N ARG A 466 3.28 -25.94 2.04
CA ARG A 466 2.24 -25.02 2.49
C ARG A 466 1.04 -25.76 3.07
N ASP A 467 0.52 -26.75 2.33
CA ASP A 467 -0.65 -27.51 2.75
C ASP A 467 -0.36 -28.32 4.04
N ARG A 468 0.85 -28.88 4.17
CA ARG A 468 1.26 -29.60 5.37
C ARG A 468 1.37 -28.69 6.58
N VAL A 469 1.96 -27.50 6.42
CA VAL A 469 2.04 -26.49 7.49
C VAL A 469 0.63 -26.05 7.91
N ALA A 470 -0.25 -25.75 6.98
CA ALA A 470 -1.63 -25.38 7.27
C ALA A 470 -2.40 -26.48 8.02
N ALA A 471 -2.22 -27.74 7.61
CA ALA A 471 -2.84 -28.88 8.27
C ALA A 471 -2.34 -29.07 9.72
N LEU A 472 -1.03 -28.89 9.97
CA LEU A 472 -0.46 -28.99 11.33
C LEU A 472 -0.98 -27.89 12.25
N LEU A 473 -1.11 -26.67 11.75
CA LEU A 473 -1.68 -25.55 12.50
C LEU A 473 -3.16 -25.78 12.82
N ALA A 474 -3.96 -26.18 11.84
CA ALA A 474 -5.37 -26.46 12.03
C ALA A 474 -5.62 -27.60 13.03
N GLU A 475 -4.77 -28.63 13.00
CA GLU A 475 -4.86 -29.75 13.97
C GLU A 475 -4.49 -29.29 15.39
N ALA A 476 -3.44 -28.46 15.53
CA ALA A 476 -3.05 -27.91 16.83
C ALA A 476 -4.12 -26.97 17.40
N ASP A 477 -4.73 -26.11 16.56
CA ASP A 477 -5.82 -25.22 16.98
C ASP A 477 -7.06 -26.00 17.44
N ARG A 478 -7.42 -27.07 16.72
CA ARG A 478 -8.53 -27.96 17.13
C ARG A 478 -8.31 -28.59 18.52
N LEU A 479 -7.06 -28.81 18.90
CA LEU A 479 -6.71 -29.39 20.19
C LEU A 479 -6.51 -28.35 21.30
N ALA A 480 -6.37 -27.07 20.96
CA ALA A 480 -6.07 -26.02 21.93
C ALA A 480 -7.12 -25.92 23.04
N ASP A 481 -8.43 -25.89 22.68
CA ASP A 481 -9.51 -25.84 23.65
C ASP A 481 -9.52 -27.06 24.60
N LEU A 482 -9.18 -28.23 24.06
CA LEU A 482 -9.05 -29.46 24.86
C LEU A 482 -7.87 -29.39 25.83
N VAL A 483 -6.72 -28.88 25.37
CA VAL A 483 -5.54 -28.67 26.22
C VAL A 483 -5.86 -27.73 27.38
N ASP A 484 -6.58 -26.65 27.12
CA ASP A 484 -6.98 -25.68 28.16
C ASP A 484 -7.96 -26.30 29.19
N LEU A 485 -8.81 -27.23 28.75
CA LEU A 485 -9.82 -27.84 29.61
C LEU A 485 -9.29 -28.98 30.48
N ILE A 486 -8.49 -29.90 29.91
CA ILE A 486 -8.07 -31.15 30.59
C ILE A 486 -6.56 -31.26 30.78
N GLY A 487 -5.79 -30.34 30.24
CA GLY A 487 -4.32 -30.36 30.24
C GLY A 487 -3.73 -31.28 29.17
N ILE A 488 -2.51 -30.95 28.70
CA ILE A 488 -1.81 -31.68 27.64
C ILE A 488 -1.51 -33.14 28.01
N THR A 489 -1.27 -33.41 29.29
CA THR A 489 -0.94 -34.76 29.76
C THR A 489 -2.10 -35.74 29.68
N ALA A 490 -3.32 -35.28 29.63
CA ALA A 490 -4.53 -36.10 29.48
C ALA A 490 -4.79 -36.51 28.01
N LEU A 491 -4.13 -35.89 27.05
CA LEU A 491 -4.28 -36.22 25.65
C LEU A 491 -3.57 -37.51 25.25
N PRO A 492 -4.08 -38.29 24.30
CA PRO A 492 -3.39 -39.38 23.66
C PRO A 492 -2.03 -38.95 23.06
N ALA A 493 -1.06 -39.84 23.02
CA ALA A 493 0.29 -39.54 22.57
C ALA A 493 0.36 -38.88 21.19
N ARG A 494 -0.47 -39.30 20.22
CA ARG A 494 -0.52 -38.72 18.88
C ARG A 494 -1.06 -37.29 18.87
N GLU A 495 -2.06 -36.98 19.69
CA GLU A 495 -2.61 -35.63 19.83
C GLU A 495 -1.61 -34.67 20.49
N ARG A 496 -0.86 -35.15 21.51
CA ARG A 496 0.26 -34.41 22.11
C ARG A 496 1.29 -34.04 21.05
N LEU A 497 1.65 -34.95 20.16
CA LEU A 497 2.59 -34.68 19.06
C LEU A 497 1.99 -33.66 18.05
N SER A 498 0.68 -33.63 17.83
CA SER A 498 0.06 -32.61 16.98
C SER A 498 0.16 -31.22 17.60
N VAL A 499 0.00 -31.10 18.92
CA VAL A 499 0.22 -29.84 19.66
C VAL A 499 1.69 -29.41 19.57
N LEU A 500 2.64 -30.35 19.80
CA LEU A 500 4.07 -30.09 19.64
C LEU A 500 4.42 -29.64 18.21
N ALA A 501 3.87 -30.30 17.20
CA ALA A 501 4.11 -29.94 15.79
C ALA A 501 3.63 -28.53 15.47
N GLY A 502 2.43 -28.16 15.92
CA GLY A 502 1.91 -26.78 15.78
C GLY A 502 2.81 -25.75 16.46
N ARG A 503 3.33 -26.06 17.67
CA ARG A 503 4.29 -25.19 18.36
C ARG A 503 5.57 -25.03 17.55
N LEU A 504 6.15 -26.11 17.07
CA LEU A 504 7.39 -26.06 16.27
C LEU A 504 7.21 -25.25 14.97
N VAL A 505 6.07 -25.40 14.30
CA VAL A 505 5.74 -24.58 13.12
C VAL A 505 5.66 -23.10 13.49
N ARG A 506 4.93 -22.76 14.54
CA ARG A 506 4.78 -21.37 14.98
C ARG A 506 6.12 -20.73 15.33
N GLU A 507 6.93 -21.39 16.17
CA GLU A 507 8.14 -20.81 16.73
C GLU A 507 9.35 -20.87 15.78
N ALA A 508 9.49 -21.93 14.97
CA ALA A 508 10.64 -22.10 14.08
C ALA A 508 10.41 -21.54 12.66
N VAL A 509 9.14 -21.45 12.21
CA VAL A 509 8.83 -21.00 10.82
C VAL A 509 8.11 -19.66 10.82
N LEU A 510 6.96 -19.54 11.49
CA LEU A 510 6.09 -18.38 11.34
C LEU A 510 6.57 -17.16 12.11
N GLN A 511 7.11 -17.35 13.31
CA GLN A 511 7.66 -16.24 14.08
C GLN A 511 8.89 -15.65 13.38
N GLN A 512 8.94 -14.32 13.26
CA GLN A 512 9.98 -13.60 12.55
C GLN A 512 10.30 -12.28 13.26
N SER A 513 11.57 -12.04 13.59
CA SER A 513 11.99 -10.87 14.34
C SER A 513 12.33 -9.71 13.40
N ALA A 514 11.55 -8.64 13.45
CA ALA A 514 11.84 -7.40 12.73
C ALA A 514 13.14 -6.70 13.19
N LEU A 515 13.62 -7.02 14.40
CA LEU A 515 14.79 -6.40 15.01
C LEU A 515 16.09 -7.17 14.73
N SER A 516 16.00 -8.40 14.23
CA SER A 516 17.17 -9.23 13.92
C SER A 516 17.57 -9.04 12.45
N ALA A 517 18.82 -8.66 12.21
CA ALA A 517 19.35 -8.54 10.84
C ALA A 517 19.29 -9.87 10.06
N GLN A 518 19.30 -11.01 10.76
CA GLN A 518 19.28 -12.35 10.16
C GLN A 518 17.85 -12.87 9.93
N ASP A 519 16.85 -12.29 10.61
CA ASP A 519 15.46 -12.78 10.59
C ASP A 519 14.44 -11.77 10.04
N ALA A 520 14.76 -10.46 9.99
CA ALA A 520 13.85 -9.43 9.50
C ALA A 520 13.41 -9.67 8.04
N TYR A 521 14.25 -10.31 7.26
CA TYR A 521 13.97 -10.80 5.90
C TYR A 521 14.24 -12.31 5.82
N CYS A 522 13.44 -13.02 5.05
CA CYS A 522 13.69 -14.43 4.77
C CYS A 522 13.45 -14.73 3.30
N SER A 523 14.46 -15.33 2.65
CA SER A 523 14.31 -15.81 1.29
C SER A 523 13.36 -17.01 1.22
N ALA A 524 12.81 -17.26 0.05
CA ALA A 524 11.94 -18.40 -0.17
C ALA A 524 12.67 -19.74 0.04
N ASP A 525 13.95 -19.81 -0.33
CA ASP A 525 14.75 -21.02 -0.16
C ASP A 525 15.02 -21.33 1.31
N LYS A 526 15.35 -20.30 2.12
CA LYS A 526 15.47 -20.47 3.59
C LYS A 526 14.12 -20.83 4.20
N THR A 527 13.01 -20.23 3.74
CA THR A 527 11.67 -20.58 4.19
C THR A 527 11.36 -22.05 3.91
N ALA A 528 11.65 -22.53 2.70
CA ALA A 528 11.48 -23.94 2.33
C ALA A 528 12.28 -24.87 3.22
N GLU A 529 13.57 -24.57 3.46
CA GLU A 529 14.44 -25.39 4.31
C GLU A 529 13.99 -25.40 5.79
N LEU A 530 13.51 -24.25 6.34
CA LEU A 530 12.92 -24.20 7.68
C LEU A 530 11.69 -25.10 7.79
N VAL A 531 10.81 -25.07 6.77
CA VAL A 531 9.63 -25.92 6.73
C VAL A 531 10.04 -27.40 6.66
N ASP A 532 10.95 -27.76 5.75
CA ASP A 532 11.42 -29.15 5.60
C ASP A 532 12.09 -29.65 6.87
N ALA A 533 12.87 -28.79 7.54
CA ALA A 533 13.52 -29.13 8.81
C ALA A 533 12.48 -29.43 9.92
N VAL A 534 11.44 -28.61 10.04
CA VAL A 534 10.36 -28.84 10.99
C VAL A 534 9.58 -30.11 10.66
N LEU A 535 9.21 -30.30 9.38
CA LEU A 535 8.46 -31.49 8.95
C LEU A 535 9.26 -32.79 9.20
N ALA A 536 10.56 -32.80 8.93
CA ALA A 536 11.42 -33.94 9.18
C ALA A 536 11.52 -34.27 10.69
N VAL A 537 11.62 -33.24 11.53
CA VAL A 537 11.64 -33.41 12.98
C VAL A 537 10.29 -33.93 13.50
N VAL A 538 9.17 -33.37 13.02
CA VAL A 538 7.83 -33.85 13.39
C VAL A 538 7.62 -35.31 12.99
N GLU A 539 8.05 -35.71 11.82
CA GLU A 539 7.95 -37.09 11.36
C GLU A 539 8.80 -38.03 12.24
N ARG A 540 10.03 -37.63 12.58
CA ARG A 540 10.85 -38.38 13.49
C ARG A 540 10.22 -38.51 14.90
N CYS A 541 9.58 -37.48 15.42
CA CYS A 541 8.81 -37.55 16.66
C CYS A 541 7.70 -38.60 16.59
N ARG A 542 6.96 -38.67 15.49
CA ARG A 542 5.90 -39.65 15.25
C ARG A 542 6.47 -41.07 15.20
N GLU A 543 7.53 -41.29 14.43
CA GLU A 543 8.21 -42.59 14.35
C GLU A 543 8.67 -43.10 15.72
N ARG A 544 9.17 -42.19 16.59
CA ARG A 544 9.60 -42.56 17.96
C ARG A 544 8.44 -43.02 18.84
N VAL A 545 7.33 -42.27 18.81
CA VAL A 545 6.13 -42.62 19.56
C VAL A 545 5.50 -43.93 19.03
N ASP A 546 5.42 -44.10 17.73
CA ASP A 546 4.91 -45.31 17.10
C ASP A 546 5.82 -46.54 17.41
N ALA A 547 7.11 -46.31 17.65
CA ALA A 547 8.05 -47.33 18.13
C ALA A 547 7.97 -47.58 19.66
N GLY A 548 7.03 -46.94 20.36
CA GLY A 548 6.75 -47.18 21.79
C GLY A 548 7.46 -46.23 22.76
N VAL A 549 8.16 -45.20 22.28
CA VAL A 549 8.74 -44.17 23.17
C VAL A 549 7.62 -43.30 23.72
N PRO A 550 7.53 -43.05 25.03
CA PRO A 550 6.50 -42.18 25.60
C PRO A 550 6.53 -40.77 24.98
N ALA A 551 5.38 -40.18 24.69
CA ALA A 551 5.30 -38.83 24.15
C ALA A 551 5.98 -37.78 25.04
N ALA A 552 5.93 -37.96 26.37
CA ALA A 552 6.60 -37.09 27.33
C ALA A 552 8.14 -37.03 27.10
N VAL A 553 8.76 -38.15 26.80
CA VAL A 553 10.21 -38.23 26.51
C VAL A 553 10.55 -37.49 25.21
N VAL A 554 9.69 -37.62 24.20
CA VAL A 554 9.85 -36.91 22.92
C VAL A 554 9.69 -35.39 23.10
N GLU A 555 8.75 -34.96 23.93
CA GLU A 555 8.48 -33.55 24.25
C GLU A 555 9.61 -32.87 25.03
N GLU A 556 10.35 -33.65 25.86
CA GLU A 556 11.50 -33.15 26.64
C GLU A 556 12.77 -32.98 25.80
N VAL A 557 12.80 -33.44 24.57
CA VAL A 557 13.94 -33.23 23.67
C VAL A 557 14.19 -31.73 23.46
N ASP A 558 15.47 -31.31 23.59
CA ASP A 558 15.82 -29.92 23.30
C ASP A 558 15.74 -29.59 21.80
N PHE A 559 14.67 -28.92 21.41
CA PHE A 559 14.43 -28.39 20.05
C PHE A 559 15.10 -27.01 19.82
N GLY A 560 15.80 -26.46 20.82
CA GLY A 560 16.44 -25.14 20.77
C GLY A 560 17.26 -24.86 19.51
N PRO A 561 18.09 -25.79 19.00
CA PRO A 561 18.81 -25.55 17.74
C PRO A 561 17.89 -25.28 16.56
N LEU A 562 16.78 -26.00 16.41
CA LEU A 562 15.79 -25.78 15.34
C LEU A 562 15.06 -24.45 15.51
N LEU A 563 14.62 -24.15 16.72
CA LEU A 563 13.89 -22.90 17.01
C LEU A 563 14.72 -21.64 16.75
N ARG A 564 16.02 -21.69 17.07
CA ARG A 564 16.94 -20.57 16.80
C ARG A 564 17.47 -20.53 15.37
N ALA A 565 17.25 -21.55 14.56
CA ALA A 565 17.73 -21.59 13.18
C ALA A 565 17.30 -20.36 12.36
N ARG A 566 16.10 -19.83 12.63
CA ARG A 566 15.59 -18.64 11.94
C ARG A 566 16.43 -17.37 12.19
N GLU A 567 16.95 -17.20 13.42
CA GLU A 567 17.72 -16.02 13.85
C GLU A 567 19.23 -16.19 13.74
N ASP A 568 19.74 -17.41 13.94
CA ASP A 568 21.18 -17.71 13.93
C ASP A 568 21.75 -17.88 12.52
N VAL A 569 20.89 -18.07 11.52
CA VAL A 569 21.28 -18.37 10.13
C VAL A 569 20.94 -17.20 9.23
N GLY A 570 21.81 -16.85 8.30
CA GLY A 570 21.64 -15.73 7.38
C GLY A 570 20.33 -15.82 6.56
N PRO A 571 19.82 -14.68 6.07
CA PRO A 571 18.49 -14.60 5.42
C PRO A 571 18.37 -15.42 4.13
N HIS A 572 19.48 -15.80 3.52
CA HIS A 572 19.56 -16.63 2.30
C HIS A 572 20.22 -17.98 2.51
N GLU A 573 20.71 -18.26 3.72
CA GLU A 573 21.51 -19.44 4.01
C GLU A 573 20.61 -20.63 4.38
N THR A 574 20.77 -21.78 3.71
CA THR A 574 20.01 -23.02 3.96
C THR A 574 20.84 -24.06 4.70
N ALA A 575 22.14 -24.15 4.44
CA ALA A 575 23.01 -25.16 5.03
C ALA A 575 23.05 -25.11 6.57
N GLY A 576 23.03 -23.91 7.14
CA GLY A 576 22.99 -23.73 8.59
C GLY A 576 21.69 -24.24 9.22
N VAL A 577 20.56 -24.14 8.51
CA VAL A 577 19.26 -24.69 8.94
C VAL A 577 19.31 -26.22 8.94
N ALA A 578 19.82 -26.81 7.86
CA ALA A 578 19.98 -28.27 7.73
C ALA A 578 20.85 -28.87 8.85
N ALA A 579 21.98 -28.24 9.19
CA ALA A 579 22.86 -28.70 10.27
C ALA A 579 22.15 -28.69 11.65
N ARG A 580 21.30 -27.68 11.90
CA ARG A 580 20.52 -27.61 13.16
C ARG A 580 19.40 -28.64 13.21
N ARG A 581 18.73 -28.91 12.07
CA ARG A 581 17.81 -30.04 11.93
C ARG A 581 18.48 -31.34 12.30
N ASP A 582 19.65 -31.64 11.72
CA ASP A 582 20.37 -32.89 11.92
C ASP A 582 20.81 -33.07 13.39
N THR A 583 21.14 -31.96 14.08
CA THR A 583 21.41 -31.97 15.52
C THR A 583 20.18 -32.43 16.30
N VAL A 584 18.97 -31.91 16.00
CA VAL A 584 17.74 -32.31 16.70
C VAL A 584 17.35 -33.75 16.35
N LEU A 585 17.51 -34.17 15.11
CA LEU A 585 17.26 -35.56 14.70
C LEU A 585 18.19 -36.56 15.40
N ALA A 586 19.44 -36.18 15.66
CA ALA A 586 20.36 -37.01 16.45
C ALA A 586 19.87 -37.16 17.91
N ARG A 587 19.48 -36.05 18.57
CA ARG A 587 18.89 -36.09 19.92
C ARG A 587 17.65 -36.97 20.02
N LEU A 588 16.75 -36.88 19.01
CA LEU A 588 15.55 -37.72 18.94
C LEU A 588 15.88 -39.22 18.77
N ARG A 589 17.01 -39.58 18.14
CA ARG A 589 17.48 -40.97 18.07
C ARG A 589 17.89 -41.51 19.44
N ASP A 590 18.54 -40.68 20.23
CA ASP A 590 19.10 -41.04 21.52
C ASP A 590 18.06 -40.98 22.66
N ALA A 591 16.89 -40.35 22.46
CA ALA A 591 15.78 -40.29 23.41
C ALA A 591 15.23 -41.70 23.71
N ARG A 592 15.16 -42.09 24.97
CA ARG A 592 14.76 -43.44 25.41
C ARG A 592 13.65 -43.36 26.46
#